data_efc0d0935d8cb117281986e119f02866
#
_entry.id   efc0d0935d8cb117281986e119f02866
#
_cell.length_a   1.000
_cell.length_b   1.000
_cell.length_c   1.000
_cell.angle_alpha   90.00
_cell.angle_beta   90.00
_cell.angle_gamma   90.00
#
_symmetry.space_group_name_H-M   'P 1'
#
loop_
_entity.id
_entity.type
_entity.pdbx_description
1 polymer ?
#
loop_
_entity_poly.entity_id
_entity_poly.type
_entity_poly.pdbx_seq_one_letter_code
_entity_poly.pdbx_strand_id
1 'polypeptide(L)'
;MLFRSGMAETGELINIDGNGNRVASSLYGHKKVWFIVGRNKLAPTYEEALWRARNIAAPKNAQRLGRKTPCAVHGDRCYDCKSPERICRGLVVLWEAVANMEMEVVLIDQDLGY
;
A
#
# COMPACT_ATOMS: atom_id res chain seq x y z
N MET A 1 10.02 -7.20 0.56
CA MET A 1 9.15 -6.17 1.16
C MET A 1 7.79 -6.76 1.47
N LEU A 2 7.33 -6.66 2.69
CA LEU A 2 5.95 -7.03 3.02
C LEU A 2 5.02 -5.93 2.48
N PHE A 3 4.13 -6.31 1.60
CA PHE A 3 3.24 -5.37 0.92
C PHE A 3 2.03 -5.05 1.80
N ARG A 4 1.71 -3.76 1.94
CA ARG A 4 0.71 -3.30 2.92
C ARG A 4 -0.50 -2.58 2.34
N SER A 5 -0.50 -2.26 1.07
CA SER A 5 -1.59 -1.47 0.51
C SER A 5 -2.61 -2.32 -0.24
N GLY A 6 -2.55 -2.41 -1.54
CA GLY A 6 -3.52 -3.17 -2.30
C GLY A 6 -2.94 -3.65 -3.62
N MET A 7 -3.40 -4.82 -4.07
CA MET A 7 -3.04 -5.38 -5.36
C MET A 7 -4.30 -5.77 -6.11
N ALA A 8 -4.39 -5.35 -7.37
CA ALA A 8 -5.48 -5.76 -8.24
C ALA A 8 -5.15 -7.11 -8.89
N GLU A 9 -6.17 -7.92 -9.13
CA GLU A 9 -6.00 -9.18 -9.85
C GLU A 9 -5.50 -8.97 -11.27
N THR A 10 -5.71 -7.78 -11.84
CA THR A 10 -5.17 -7.38 -13.15
C THR A 10 -3.68 -7.02 -13.11
N GLY A 11 -3.06 -6.99 -11.93
CA GLY A 11 -1.61 -6.87 -11.75
C GLY A 11 -1.11 -5.58 -11.13
N GLU A 12 -1.92 -4.54 -11.02
CA GLU A 12 -1.48 -3.27 -10.45
C GLU A 12 -1.16 -3.43 -8.96
N LEU A 13 0.03 -2.96 -8.57
CA LEU A 13 0.45 -2.84 -7.18
C LEU A 13 0.30 -1.40 -6.73
N ILE A 14 -0.52 -1.18 -5.72
CA ILE A 14 -0.78 0.16 -5.19
C ILE A 14 -0.11 0.27 -3.83
N ASN A 15 0.78 1.26 -3.69
CA ASN A 15 1.55 1.44 -2.47
C ASN A 15 1.42 2.87 -1.97
N ILE A 16 1.01 3.02 -0.72
CA ILE A 16 0.89 4.31 -0.04
C ILE A 16 1.99 4.39 1.01
N ASP A 17 2.71 5.50 1.04
CA ASP A 17 3.84 5.69 1.93
C ASP A 17 3.86 7.10 2.52
N GLY A 18 4.39 7.20 3.74
CA GLY A 18 4.53 8.49 4.43
C GLY A 18 5.91 9.10 4.22
N ASN A 19 6.96 8.31 4.35
CA ASN A 19 8.34 8.78 4.24
C ASN A 19 8.92 8.62 2.83
N GLY A 20 8.28 7.83 1.99
CA GLY A 20 8.74 7.58 0.63
C GLY A 20 9.85 6.53 0.52
N ASN A 21 10.36 6.02 1.64
CA ASN A 21 11.48 5.10 1.63
C ASN A 21 11.13 3.73 1.03
N ARG A 22 9.96 3.19 1.32
CA ARG A 22 9.52 1.90 0.76
C ARG A 22 9.20 2.00 -0.71
N VAL A 23 8.47 3.05 -1.13
CA VAL A 23 8.16 3.26 -2.54
C VAL A 23 9.42 3.57 -3.34
N ALA A 24 10.36 4.32 -2.79
CA ALA A 24 11.64 4.60 -3.45
C ALA A 24 12.41 3.31 -3.73
N SER A 25 12.45 2.38 -2.77
CA SER A 25 13.11 1.09 -2.94
C SER A 25 12.48 0.24 -4.05
N SER A 26 11.19 0.40 -4.30
CA SER A 26 10.49 -0.32 -5.37
C SER A 26 10.66 0.32 -6.75
N LEU A 27 11.21 1.54 -6.81
CA LEU A 27 11.33 2.32 -8.05
C LEU A 27 12.75 2.43 -8.57
N TYR A 28 13.75 2.48 -7.69
CA TYR A 28 15.12 2.76 -8.12
C TYR A 28 16.15 2.27 -7.10
N GLY A 29 17.33 1.98 -7.59
CA GLY A 29 18.50 1.72 -6.75
C GLY A 29 18.74 0.25 -6.38
N HIS A 30 17.87 -0.66 -6.78
CA HIS A 30 18.03 -2.09 -6.53
C HIS A 30 17.96 -2.88 -7.83
N LYS A 31 18.57 -4.07 -7.83
CA LYS A 31 18.51 -4.99 -8.98
C LYS A 31 17.20 -5.75 -9.02
N LYS A 32 16.65 -6.07 -7.85
CA LYS A 32 15.43 -6.85 -7.73
C LYS A 32 14.64 -6.44 -6.49
N VAL A 33 13.32 -6.45 -6.61
CA VAL A 33 12.41 -6.26 -5.48
C VAL A 33 11.46 -7.45 -5.39
N TRP A 34 11.25 -7.94 -4.16
CA TRP A 34 10.23 -8.94 -3.86
C TRP A 34 9.09 -8.26 -3.10
N PHE A 35 7.86 -8.46 -3.56
CA PHE A 35 6.67 -8.07 -2.82
C PHE A 35 6.04 -9.32 -2.21
N ILE A 36 5.98 -9.38 -0.90
CA ILE A 36 5.29 -10.44 -0.17
C ILE A 36 3.88 -9.95 0.11
N VAL A 37 2.89 -10.55 -0.54
CA VAL A 37 1.52 -10.07 -0.54
C VAL A 37 0.61 -11.12 0.08
N GLY A 38 -0.04 -10.77 1.19
CA GLY A 38 -1.07 -11.61 1.78
C GLY A 38 -2.36 -11.56 0.94
N ARG A 39 -3.15 -12.62 1.01
CA ARG A 39 -4.40 -12.72 0.23
C ARG A 39 -5.38 -11.59 0.53
N ASN A 40 -5.33 -11.03 1.75
CA ASN A 40 -6.20 -9.92 2.15
C ASN A 40 -5.92 -8.60 1.41
N LYS A 41 -4.81 -8.52 0.67
CA LYS A 41 -4.46 -7.34 -0.15
C LYS A 41 -5.06 -7.38 -1.54
N LEU A 42 -5.53 -8.55 -1.99
CA LEU A 42 -6.03 -8.73 -3.35
C LEU A 42 -7.43 -8.13 -3.50
N ALA A 43 -7.65 -7.48 -4.62
CA ALA A 43 -8.96 -6.98 -5.03
C ALA A 43 -9.18 -7.28 -6.52
N PRO A 44 -10.44 -7.49 -6.95
CA PRO A 44 -10.72 -7.88 -8.34
C PRO A 44 -10.29 -6.83 -9.36
N THR A 45 -10.39 -5.54 -9.02
CA THR A 45 -10.12 -4.44 -9.94
C THR A 45 -9.13 -3.45 -9.35
N TYR A 46 -8.59 -2.59 -10.22
CA TYR A 46 -7.72 -1.48 -9.81
C TYR A 46 -8.45 -0.54 -8.86
N GLU A 47 -9.68 -0.18 -9.17
CA GLU A 47 -10.48 0.75 -8.36
C GLU A 47 -10.72 0.20 -6.96
N GLU A 48 -11.03 -1.07 -6.84
CA GLU A 48 -11.24 -1.72 -5.55
C GLU A 48 -9.94 -1.86 -4.75
N ALA A 49 -8.82 -2.15 -5.43
CA ALA A 49 -7.51 -2.20 -4.79
C ALA A 49 -7.10 -0.82 -4.26
N LEU A 50 -7.33 0.23 -5.03
CA LEU A 50 -7.08 1.60 -4.61
C LEU A 50 -7.98 1.99 -3.43
N TRP A 51 -9.25 1.65 -3.50
CA TRP A 51 -10.20 1.89 -2.41
C TRP A 51 -9.73 1.21 -1.12
N ARG A 52 -9.32 -0.05 -1.22
CA ARG A 52 -8.81 -0.81 -0.08
C ARG A 52 -7.58 -0.15 0.54
N ALA A 53 -6.63 0.26 -0.29
CA ALA A 53 -5.40 0.90 0.17
C ALA A 53 -5.71 2.18 0.96
N ARG A 54 -6.65 2.99 0.48
CA ARG A 54 -7.01 4.26 1.09
C ARG A 54 -7.97 4.15 2.27
N ASN A 55 -8.87 3.18 2.26
CA ASN A 55 -9.96 3.11 3.21
C ASN A 55 -9.81 2.02 4.27
N ILE A 56 -8.96 1.03 4.03
CA ILE A 56 -8.71 -0.06 4.97
C ILE A 56 -7.27 -0.02 5.47
N ALA A 57 -6.31 -0.15 4.58
CA ALA A 57 -4.91 -0.30 4.96
C ALA A 57 -4.35 0.96 5.63
N ALA A 58 -4.54 2.12 5.02
CA ALA A 58 -4.01 3.37 5.55
C ALA A 58 -4.66 3.76 6.89
N PRO A 59 -5.99 3.71 7.07
CA PRO A 59 -6.61 4.01 8.36
C PRO A 59 -6.13 3.07 9.47
N LYS A 60 -6.07 1.78 9.23
CA LYS A 60 -5.60 0.81 10.23
C LYS A 60 -4.14 1.05 10.61
N ASN A 61 -3.30 1.37 9.64
CA ASN A 61 -1.91 1.68 9.91
C ASN A 61 -1.76 2.99 10.69
N ALA A 62 -2.57 4.00 10.39
CA ALA A 62 -2.59 5.25 11.13
C ALA A 62 -3.00 5.02 12.60
N GLN A 63 -3.98 4.15 12.84
CA GLN A 63 -4.37 3.74 14.19
C GLN A 63 -3.20 3.05 14.92
N ARG A 64 -2.55 2.11 14.25
CA ARG A 64 -1.40 1.39 14.83
C ARG A 64 -0.28 2.35 15.22
N LEU A 65 -0.06 3.40 14.46
CA LEU A 65 0.96 4.41 14.72
C LEU A 65 0.51 5.47 15.75
N GLY A 66 -0.71 5.39 16.26
CA GLY A 66 -1.22 6.34 17.24
C GLY A 66 -1.46 7.74 16.69
N ARG A 67 -1.74 7.87 15.39
CA ARG A 67 -2.00 9.15 14.76
C ARG A 67 -3.39 9.67 15.12
N LYS A 68 -3.54 11.01 15.05
CA LYS A 68 -4.83 11.68 15.37
C LYS A 68 -5.53 12.17 14.10
N THR A 69 -5.30 11.51 12.99
CA THR A 69 -6.01 11.79 11.75
C THR A 69 -7.47 11.35 11.84
N PRO A 70 -8.38 11.95 11.04
CA PRO A 70 -9.79 11.55 11.08
C PRO A 70 -10.01 10.05 10.88
N CYS A 71 -9.28 9.44 9.93
CA CYS A 71 -9.39 8.01 9.67
C CYS A 71 -8.90 7.15 10.84
N ALA A 72 -7.87 7.58 11.54
CA ALA A 72 -7.37 6.88 12.72
C ALA A 72 -8.33 6.98 13.90
N VAL A 73 -8.91 8.17 14.10
CA VAL A 73 -9.86 8.42 15.21
C VAL A 73 -11.14 7.61 15.00
N HIS A 74 -11.70 7.61 13.80
CA HIS A 74 -12.95 6.91 13.50
C HIS A 74 -12.75 5.45 13.12
N GLY A 75 -11.63 5.10 12.49
CA GLY A 75 -11.27 3.74 12.14
C GLY A 75 -12.10 3.09 11.04
N ASP A 76 -12.82 3.87 10.25
CA ASP A 76 -13.80 3.36 9.30
C ASP A 76 -13.44 3.55 7.82
N ARG A 77 -12.87 4.71 7.45
CA ARG A 77 -12.54 5.02 6.05
C ARG A 77 -11.58 6.19 5.94
N CYS A 78 -11.14 6.48 4.70
CA CYS A 78 -10.42 7.69 4.39
C CYS A 78 -11.36 8.90 4.36
N TYR A 79 -10.92 10.02 4.92
CA TYR A 79 -11.66 11.28 4.96
C TYR A 79 -11.04 12.33 4.05
N ASP A 80 -10.08 11.93 3.20
CA ASP A 80 -9.36 12.83 2.29
C ASP A 80 -8.85 14.07 3.02
N CYS A 81 -8.22 13.85 4.17
CA CYS A 81 -7.79 14.92 5.06
C CYS A 81 -6.49 15.58 4.59
N LYS A 82 -6.23 16.77 5.16
CA LYS A 82 -4.95 17.46 5.05
C LYS A 82 -4.29 17.61 6.41
N SER A 83 -4.51 16.63 7.29
CA SER A 83 -3.96 16.63 8.64
C SER A 83 -2.43 16.67 8.60
N PRO A 84 -1.78 17.45 9.48
CA PRO A 84 -0.32 17.41 9.60
C PRO A 84 0.21 16.07 10.10
N GLU A 85 -0.63 15.23 10.70
CA GLU A 85 -0.27 13.90 11.18
C GLU A 85 -0.54 12.78 10.18
N ARG A 86 -0.99 13.10 8.97
CA ARG A 86 -1.29 12.08 7.96
C ARG A 86 -0.05 11.27 7.61
N ILE A 87 -0.23 9.97 7.43
CA ILE A 87 0.83 9.05 7.02
C ILE A 87 0.80 8.78 5.50
N CYS A 88 -0.32 8.99 4.85
CA CYS A 88 -0.51 8.77 3.42
C CYS A 88 -0.09 10.03 2.65
N ARG A 89 1.20 10.17 2.38
CA ARG A 89 1.76 11.35 1.72
C ARG A 89 2.10 11.13 0.26
N GLY A 90 2.35 9.90 -0.12
CA GLY A 90 2.61 9.53 -1.51
C GLY A 90 1.88 8.26 -1.88
N LEU A 91 1.46 8.18 -3.13
CA LEU A 91 0.82 7.00 -3.70
C LEU A 91 1.52 6.65 -5.00
N VAL A 92 1.94 5.39 -5.11
CA VAL A 92 2.60 4.86 -6.31
C VAL A 92 1.80 3.67 -6.81
N VAL A 93 1.55 3.64 -8.10
CA VAL A 93 0.96 2.51 -8.80
C VAL A 93 2.00 1.91 -9.73
N LEU A 94 2.31 0.64 -9.53
CA LEU A 94 3.19 -0.11 -10.43
C LEU A 94 2.32 -0.99 -11.33
N TRP A 95 2.36 -0.74 -12.63
CA TRP A 95 1.72 -1.59 -13.64
C TRP A 95 2.59 -2.78 -14.01
N GLU A 96 3.90 -2.57 -14.02
CA GLU A 96 4.93 -3.55 -14.33
C GLU A 96 6.18 -3.22 -13.51
N ALA A 97 7.16 -4.11 -13.55
CA ALA A 97 8.49 -3.80 -13.03
C ALA A 97 9.06 -2.59 -13.77
N VAL A 98 9.72 -1.70 -13.02
CA VAL A 98 10.45 -0.59 -13.67
C VAL A 98 11.59 -1.14 -14.54
N ALA A 99 11.96 -0.40 -15.59
CA ALA A 99 12.77 -0.91 -16.68
C ALA A 99 14.12 -1.53 -16.26
N ASN A 100 14.74 -1.02 -15.20
CA ASN A 100 16.07 -1.45 -14.78
C ASN A 100 16.06 -2.33 -13.51
N MET A 101 14.92 -2.93 -13.19
CA MET A 101 14.74 -3.71 -11.97
C MET A 101 13.88 -4.93 -12.25
N GLU A 102 14.26 -6.08 -11.67
CA GLU A 102 13.39 -7.24 -11.65
C GLU A 102 12.38 -7.13 -10.50
N MET A 103 11.17 -7.61 -10.72
CA MET A 103 10.12 -7.62 -9.70
C MET A 103 9.50 -9.01 -9.60
N GLU A 104 9.38 -9.50 -8.38
CA GLU A 104 8.71 -10.75 -8.10
C GLU A 104 7.64 -10.54 -7.02
N VAL A 105 6.44 -11.02 -7.29
CA VAL A 105 5.34 -10.99 -6.33
C VAL A 105 5.13 -12.38 -5.78
N VAL A 106 5.23 -12.50 -4.47
CA VAL A 106 4.98 -13.76 -3.76
C VAL A 106 3.64 -13.63 -3.05
N LEU A 107 2.66 -14.40 -3.52
CA LEU A 107 1.32 -14.43 -2.93
C LEU A 107 1.27 -15.49 -1.85
N ILE A 108 0.88 -15.08 -0.65
CA ILE A 108 0.75 -15.97 0.51
C ILE A 108 -0.73 -16.14 0.81
N ASP A 109 -1.19 -17.38 0.89
CA ASP A 109 -2.60 -17.70 1.17
C ASP A 109 -2.92 -17.54 2.67
N GLN A 110 -2.61 -16.37 3.19
CA GLN A 110 -2.87 -15.94 4.56
C GLN A 110 -3.10 -14.46 4.59
N ASP A 111 -3.80 -13.98 5.61
CA ASP A 111 -3.92 -12.56 5.87
C ASP A 111 -2.62 -12.07 6.51
N LEU A 112 -1.95 -11.14 5.85
CA LEU A 112 -0.68 -10.56 6.31
C LEU A 112 -0.79 -9.04 6.38
N GLY A 113 -0.63 -8.48 7.58
CA GLY A 113 -0.80 -7.06 7.82
C GLY A 113 -2.25 -6.61 7.64
N TYR A 114 -2.42 -5.36 7.29
CA TYR A 114 -3.75 -4.78 7.11
C TYR A 114 -4.15 -4.78 5.64
#